data_ef1c2952965e4734841656b144478750
#
_entry.id   ef1c2952965e4734841656b144478750
#
_cell.length_a   1.000
_cell.length_b   1.000
_cell.length_c   1.000
_cell.angle_alpha   90.00
_cell.angle_beta   90.00
_cell.angle_gamma   90.00
#
_symmetry.space_group_name_H-M   'P 1'
#
loop_
_entity.id
_entity.type
_entity.pdbx_description
1 polymer ?
#
loop_
_entity_poly.entity_id
_entity_poly.type
_entity_poly.pdbx_seq_one_letter_code
_entity_poly.pdbx_strand_id
1 'polypeptide(L)'
;LKKVLVQEMYSVETLARVDMLCLDKTGTITQGKMQVETVLPLTQAYDKDSIAKMLTSYMAHSEDKNPTAQAIRKRFAGEVAYPMISSLPFSSDRKWGAMELEGLGTVFLGAPEMLLDAEVPEAREALERGSRVLVLALSQEKLDHHKPQKPSDIQALALLEILDPIREGAAETLDYLRSQEVGLKIISGDNPVTVSSIAQKAGFADYQSYVDCSKINDEELIAMAEETAIFGRVSPHQKKLIIQTLKKAGHTTAMTGDGVNDILALREADCSIVMAEGDPATRQIANLVLLNSDFNDVPEILFEGRRVVNNIAHIAPIFLIKTIYSFLLAVICIASALLGRTEWILIFPFIPIQITMIDQFVEGFPPFVLTFERNIKPVEQNFLRKSMLRALPSALMVVFSVLFVKIFGTSQGWTDIEISTLLYYLLASIGFMSVVRACLPFSLWRVLLIVWSVGGFLATALFPMIQKLLEISTLTGQTLPVYGAMMLVFTVIFILTSRYQVKR
;
A
#
# COMPACT_ATOMS: atom_id res chain seq x y z
N LEU A 1 12.59 1.88 -4.42
CA LEU A 1 12.27 1.94 -2.96
C LEU A 1 13.33 2.63 -2.10
N LYS A 2 14.16 3.54 -2.66
CA LYS A 2 15.22 4.23 -1.90
C LYS A 2 14.69 5.22 -0.84
N LYS A 3 13.40 5.49 -0.84
CA LYS A 3 12.75 6.52 0.01
C LYS A 3 11.82 5.92 1.06
N VAL A 4 11.74 4.59 1.15
CA VAL A 4 10.81 3.89 2.03
C VAL A 4 11.54 2.83 2.83
N LEU A 5 11.34 2.86 4.14
CA LEU A 5 11.75 1.79 5.04
C LEU A 5 10.61 0.78 5.16
N VAL A 6 10.85 -0.44 4.72
CA VAL A 6 9.94 -1.57 4.88
C VAL A 6 10.34 -2.30 6.15
N GLN A 7 9.46 -2.32 7.15
CA GLN A 7 9.76 -3.00 8.42
C GLN A 7 9.43 -4.48 8.36
N GLU A 8 8.42 -4.85 7.58
CA GLU A 8 8.02 -6.23 7.37
C GLU A 8 7.97 -6.55 5.88
N MET A 9 8.62 -7.61 5.44
CA MET A 9 8.69 -8.02 4.02
C MET A 9 7.30 -8.24 3.40
N TYR A 10 6.34 -8.74 4.20
CA TYR A 10 4.96 -8.98 3.77
C TYR A 10 4.17 -7.70 3.47
N SER A 11 4.60 -6.56 4.00
CA SER A 11 3.86 -5.29 3.89
C SER A 11 3.75 -4.77 2.46
N VAL A 12 4.76 -5.03 1.62
CA VAL A 12 4.73 -4.64 0.20
C VAL A 12 3.69 -5.47 -0.56
N GLU A 13 3.57 -6.77 -0.23
CA GLU A 13 2.54 -7.63 -0.80
C GLU A 13 1.15 -7.19 -0.37
N THR A 14 0.97 -6.88 0.92
CA THR A 14 -0.29 -6.39 1.46
C THR A 14 -0.68 -5.06 0.82
N LEU A 15 0.25 -4.11 0.71
CA LEU A 15 -0.01 -2.83 0.05
C LEU A 15 -0.45 -3.01 -1.43
N ALA A 16 0.16 -3.96 -2.14
CA ALA A 16 -0.23 -4.26 -3.52
C ALA A 16 -1.70 -4.69 -3.67
N ARG A 17 -2.27 -5.27 -2.61
CA ARG A 17 -3.66 -5.75 -2.53
C ARG A 17 -4.63 -4.71 -2.00
N VAL A 18 -4.13 -3.59 -1.46
CA VAL A 18 -4.97 -2.54 -0.89
C VAL A 18 -5.95 -2.04 -1.93
N ASP A 19 -7.22 -2.05 -1.57
CA ASP A 19 -8.35 -1.50 -2.32
C ASP A 19 -9.03 -0.34 -1.59
N MET A 20 -8.67 -0.11 -0.29
CA MET A 20 -9.19 1.00 0.51
C MET A 20 -8.06 1.66 1.30
N LEU A 21 -7.76 2.94 1.01
CA LEU A 21 -6.74 3.73 1.69
C LEU A 21 -7.39 4.80 2.55
N CYS A 22 -7.21 4.70 3.85
CA CYS A 22 -7.65 5.67 4.84
C CYS A 22 -6.51 6.65 5.15
N LEU A 23 -6.77 7.93 4.89
CA LEU A 23 -5.78 9.01 5.00
C LEU A 23 -6.06 9.82 6.27
N ASP A 24 -5.08 9.95 7.15
CA ASP A 24 -5.12 11.07 8.09
C ASP A 24 -4.85 12.37 7.31
N LYS A 25 -5.53 13.46 7.69
CA LYS A 25 -5.39 14.75 6.99
C LYS A 25 -3.99 15.34 7.18
N THR A 26 -3.59 15.44 8.46
CA THR A 26 -2.38 16.18 8.88
C THR A 26 -1.12 15.38 8.56
N GLY A 27 -0.10 16.03 7.99
CA GLY A 27 1.14 15.35 7.62
C GLY A 27 1.03 14.42 6.42
N THR A 28 -0.18 14.10 5.92
CA THR A 28 -0.41 13.25 4.74
C THR A 28 -0.83 14.10 3.52
N ILE A 29 -2.06 14.59 3.50
CA ILE A 29 -2.57 15.48 2.44
C ILE A 29 -1.99 16.87 2.59
N THR A 30 -1.79 17.29 3.83
CA THR A 30 -1.13 18.55 4.19
C THR A 30 0.32 18.30 4.61
N GLN A 31 1.11 19.37 4.66
CA GLN A 31 2.54 19.28 5.01
C GLN A 31 2.80 18.96 6.48
N GLY A 32 1.80 19.12 7.37
CA GLY A 32 1.97 19.04 8.82
C GLY A 32 2.76 20.22 9.41
N LYS A 33 3.05 21.23 8.61
CA LYS A 33 3.84 22.43 8.96
C LYS A 33 2.94 23.65 8.95
N MET A 34 2.38 23.97 10.10
CA MET A 34 1.53 25.16 10.24
C MET A 34 2.27 26.43 9.80
N GLN A 35 1.54 27.33 9.11
CA GLN A 35 2.03 28.63 8.68
C GLN A 35 1.00 29.71 9.00
N VAL A 36 1.46 30.88 9.45
CA VAL A 36 0.59 32.05 9.60
C VAL A 36 0.41 32.68 8.21
N GLU A 37 -0.81 32.54 7.68
CA GLU A 37 -1.18 33.06 6.37
C GLU A 37 -1.46 34.56 6.44
N THR A 38 -2.40 34.94 7.31
CA THR A 38 -2.88 36.30 7.41
C THR A 38 -2.96 36.73 8.86
N VAL A 39 -2.68 38.00 9.10
CA VAL A 39 -3.01 38.69 10.36
C VAL A 39 -3.92 39.86 10.03
N LEU A 40 -5.17 39.76 10.47
CA LEU A 40 -6.22 40.73 10.23
C LEU A 40 -6.42 41.58 11.49
N PRO A 41 -6.04 42.88 11.49
CA PRO A 41 -6.36 43.78 12.58
C PRO A 41 -7.88 43.97 12.72
N LEU A 42 -8.40 43.86 13.95
CA LEU A 42 -9.80 44.08 14.30
C LEU A 42 -10.06 45.47 14.87
N THR A 43 -9.01 46.22 15.14
CA THR A 43 -9.08 47.58 15.69
C THR A 43 -8.14 48.53 14.95
N GLN A 44 -8.46 49.81 14.91
CA GLN A 44 -7.59 50.85 14.39
C GLN A 44 -6.63 51.40 15.44
N ALA A 45 -6.80 51.02 16.73
CA ALA A 45 -5.97 51.49 17.82
C ALA A 45 -4.51 51.00 17.77
N TYR A 46 -4.26 49.85 17.10
CA TYR A 46 -2.96 49.27 16.94
C TYR A 46 -2.72 48.95 15.47
N ASP A 47 -1.60 49.44 14.95
CA ASP A 47 -1.18 49.13 13.60
C ASP A 47 -0.54 47.74 13.51
N LYS A 48 -0.29 47.30 12.27
CA LYS A 48 0.32 45.98 12.03
C LYS A 48 1.67 45.78 12.70
N ASP A 49 2.47 46.84 12.82
CA ASP A 49 3.80 46.80 13.45
C ASP A 49 3.69 46.61 14.95
N SER A 50 2.72 47.28 15.58
CA SER A 50 2.44 47.11 17.01
C SER A 50 1.95 45.71 17.33
N ILE A 51 1.04 45.16 16.52
CA ILE A 51 0.55 43.76 16.62
C ILE A 51 1.73 42.79 16.47
N ALA A 52 2.60 43.01 15.48
CA ALA A 52 3.77 42.16 15.26
C ALA A 52 4.73 42.18 16.45
N LYS A 53 4.99 43.36 17.05
CA LYS A 53 5.84 43.52 18.28
C LYS A 53 5.24 42.79 19.48
N MET A 54 3.91 42.84 19.66
CA MET A 54 3.21 42.10 20.72
C MET A 54 3.36 40.59 20.52
N LEU A 55 3.12 40.09 19.30
CA LEU A 55 3.28 38.66 18.96
C LEU A 55 4.74 38.22 19.11
N THR A 56 5.70 39.02 18.69
CA THR A 56 7.12 38.74 18.86
C THR A 56 7.47 38.58 20.34
N SER A 57 7.05 39.54 21.16
CA SER A 57 7.32 39.51 22.61
C SER A 57 6.62 38.35 23.31
N TYR A 58 5.36 38.05 22.94
CA TYR A 58 4.62 36.90 23.45
C TYR A 58 5.31 35.58 23.09
N MET A 59 5.70 35.40 21.84
CA MET A 59 6.32 34.14 21.37
C MET A 59 7.75 33.96 21.87
N ALA A 60 8.50 35.03 22.12
CA ALA A 60 9.84 34.94 22.64
C ALA A 60 9.86 34.40 24.10
N HIS A 61 8.82 34.69 24.85
CA HIS A 61 8.68 34.25 26.25
C HIS A 61 7.80 33.01 26.42
N SER A 62 7.09 32.58 25.37
CA SER A 62 6.24 31.39 25.42
C SER A 62 7.08 30.11 25.36
N GLU A 63 6.80 29.14 26.24
CA GLU A 63 7.41 27.81 26.26
C GLU A 63 6.65 26.81 25.39
N ASP A 64 5.52 27.21 24.76
CA ASP A 64 4.70 26.35 23.94
C ASP A 64 5.46 25.79 22.72
N LYS A 65 5.47 24.47 22.59
CA LYS A 65 6.16 23.74 21.51
C LYS A 65 5.22 23.14 20.47
N ASN A 66 3.90 23.44 20.56
CA ASN A 66 2.94 22.95 19.60
C ASN A 66 3.15 23.57 18.19
N PRO A 67 2.71 22.91 17.12
CA PRO A 67 2.92 23.37 15.74
C PRO A 67 2.42 24.79 15.47
N THR A 68 1.31 25.18 16.11
CA THR A 68 0.72 26.53 16.01
C THR A 68 1.65 27.59 16.58
N ALA A 69 2.16 27.37 17.79
CA ALA A 69 3.11 28.28 18.43
C ALA A 69 4.43 28.38 17.64
N GLN A 70 4.90 27.27 17.08
CA GLN A 70 6.09 27.26 16.21
C GLN A 70 5.87 28.09 14.95
N ALA A 71 4.69 27.99 14.31
CA ALA A 71 4.34 28.79 13.14
C ALA A 71 4.34 30.28 13.44
N ILE A 72 3.73 30.68 14.57
CA ILE A 72 3.68 32.08 14.99
C ILE A 72 5.09 32.58 15.33
N ARG A 73 5.88 31.81 16.09
CA ARG A 73 7.27 32.14 16.43
C ARG A 73 8.14 32.31 15.18
N LYS A 74 7.97 31.48 14.19
CA LYS A 74 8.71 31.56 12.90
C LYS A 74 8.34 32.84 12.13
N ARG A 75 7.06 33.23 12.13
CA ARG A 75 6.57 34.40 11.39
C ARG A 75 6.96 35.72 12.08
N PHE A 76 6.96 35.72 13.43
CA PHE A 76 7.21 36.88 14.26
C PHE A 76 8.53 36.75 15.05
N ALA A 77 9.59 36.33 14.36
CA ALA A 77 10.94 36.34 14.91
C ALA A 77 11.51 37.78 14.86
N GLY A 78 11.99 38.29 16.00
CA GLY A 78 12.53 39.63 16.06
C GLY A 78 12.97 40.05 17.49
N GLU A 79 13.25 41.33 17.68
CA GLU A 79 13.59 41.86 18.98
C GLU A 79 12.37 41.99 19.90
N VAL A 80 12.57 41.63 21.17
CA VAL A 80 11.54 41.72 22.20
C VAL A 80 11.30 43.16 22.55
N ALA A 81 10.10 43.66 22.24
CA ALA A 81 9.73 45.06 22.53
C ALA A 81 9.16 45.24 23.95
N TYR A 82 8.54 44.18 24.51
CA TYR A 82 7.87 44.23 25.80
C TYR A 82 8.39 43.09 26.69
N PRO A 83 9.06 43.42 27.84
CA PRO A 83 9.47 42.41 28.81
C PRO A 83 8.27 41.71 29.45
N MET A 84 8.43 40.42 29.75
CA MET A 84 7.41 39.63 30.43
C MET A 84 7.43 39.89 31.93
N ILE A 85 6.26 40.12 32.53
CA ILE A 85 6.05 40.17 33.97
C ILE A 85 5.61 38.80 34.49
N SER A 86 4.58 38.23 33.89
CA SER A 86 4.05 36.91 34.23
C SER A 86 3.43 36.22 33.03
N SER A 87 3.32 34.90 33.06
CA SER A 87 2.72 34.14 31.97
C SER A 87 1.82 33.01 32.46
N LEU A 88 0.75 32.77 31.75
CA LEU A 88 -0.14 31.63 31.89
C LEU A 88 -0.08 30.80 30.60
N PRO A 89 0.57 29.61 30.60
CA PRO A 89 0.73 28.80 29.41
C PRO A 89 -0.61 28.38 28.79
N PHE A 90 -0.62 28.07 27.50
CA PHE A 90 -1.79 27.53 26.83
C PHE A 90 -2.30 26.26 27.50
N SER A 91 -3.61 26.12 27.61
CA SER A 91 -4.27 24.88 28.08
C SER A 91 -5.33 24.46 27.08
N SER A 92 -5.40 23.14 26.80
CA SER A 92 -6.43 22.56 25.93
C SER A 92 -7.85 22.74 26.46
N ASP A 93 -8.02 22.82 27.75
CA ASP A 93 -9.34 23.04 28.38
C ASP A 93 -9.80 24.49 28.22
N ARG A 94 -8.90 25.45 28.40
CA ARG A 94 -9.18 26.88 28.22
C ARG A 94 -9.12 27.32 26.76
N LYS A 95 -8.34 26.60 25.92
CA LYS A 95 -8.05 26.95 24.53
C LYS A 95 -7.41 28.34 24.33
N TRP A 96 -6.79 28.88 25.35
CA TRP A 96 -6.04 30.15 25.31
C TRP A 96 -4.88 30.13 26.31
N GLY A 97 -3.88 30.99 26.06
CA GLY A 97 -2.81 31.37 26.96
C GLY A 97 -2.79 32.87 27.11
N ALA A 98 -2.12 33.37 28.17
CA ALA A 98 -2.00 34.78 28.43
C ALA A 98 -0.61 35.16 28.93
N MET A 99 -0.21 36.41 28.72
CA MET A 99 1.08 36.92 29.14
C MET A 99 0.97 38.39 29.51
N GLU A 100 1.33 38.74 30.73
CA GLU A 100 1.42 40.12 31.19
C GLU A 100 2.75 40.70 30.69
N LEU A 101 2.68 41.78 29.91
CA LEU A 101 3.81 42.48 29.30
C LEU A 101 3.95 43.88 29.87
N GLU A 102 5.18 44.27 30.21
CA GLU A 102 5.48 45.55 30.85
C GLU A 102 5.09 46.73 29.96
N GLY A 103 4.33 47.67 30.52
CA GLY A 103 3.88 48.87 29.83
C GLY A 103 2.76 48.67 28.81
N LEU A 104 2.26 47.43 28.65
CA LEU A 104 1.21 47.10 27.66
C LEU A 104 -0.08 46.57 28.32
N GLY A 105 0.03 45.67 29.28
CA GLY A 105 -1.08 44.94 29.88
C GLY A 105 -0.98 43.44 29.65
N THR A 106 -2.09 42.73 29.81
CA THR A 106 -2.15 41.28 29.63
C THR A 106 -2.61 40.91 28.21
N VAL A 107 -1.74 40.29 27.45
CA VAL A 107 -1.98 39.81 26.09
C VAL A 107 -2.50 38.39 26.14
N PHE A 108 -3.62 38.12 25.46
CA PHE A 108 -4.25 36.81 25.33
C PHE A 108 -4.09 36.31 23.90
N LEU A 109 -3.80 35.04 23.77
CA LEU A 109 -3.74 34.36 22.47
C LEU A 109 -4.50 33.04 22.57
N GLY A 110 -5.56 32.87 21.76
CA GLY A 110 -6.38 31.67 21.85
C GLY A 110 -7.53 31.59 20.86
N ALA A 111 -8.41 30.61 21.05
CA ALA A 111 -9.55 30.36 20.19
C ALA A 111 -10.60 31.49 20.29
N PRO A 112 -11.15 31.95 19.16
CA PRO A 112 -12.15 33.04 19.13
C PRO A 112 -13.33 32.76 20.05
N GLU A 113 -13.88 31.57 20.05
CA GLU A 113 -15.06 31.19 20.85
C GLU A 113 -14.83 31.24 22.37
N MET A 114 -13.57 31.29 22.80
CA MET A 114 -13.23 31.35 24.22
C MET A 114 -12.88 32.77 24.69
N LEU A 115 -12.41 33.62 23.79
CA LEU A 115 -11.94 34.96 24.10
C LEU A 115 -12.98 36.03 23.73
N LEU A 116 -13.82 35.80 22.75
CA LEU A 116 -14.79 36.78 22.27
C LEU A 116 -16.21 36.43 22.73
N ASP A 117 -17.02 37.49 22.99
CA ASP A 117 -18.43 37.32 23.36
C ASP A 117 -19.34 37.27 22.14
N ALA A 118 -18.87 37.76 21.01
CA ALA A 118 -19.62 37.75 19.74
C ALA A 118 -18.81 37.07 18.64
N GLU A 119 -19.52 36.42 17.74
CA GLU A 119 -18.91 35.81 16.56
C GLU A 119 -18.39 36.92 15.64
N VAL A 120 -17.14 36.78 15.20
CA VAL A 120 -16.49 37.66 14.24
C VAL A 120 -16.66 37.05 12.85
N PRO A 121 -17.36 37.72 11.89
CA PRO A 121 -17.61 37.16 10.57
C PRO A 121 -16.34 36.69 9.85
N GLU A 122 -15.25 37.44 9.97
CA GLU A 122 -13.97 37.12 9.35
C GLU A 122 -13.35 35.83 9.94
N ALA A 123 -13.57 35.55 11.21
CA ALA A 123 -13.13 34.31 11.84
C ALA A 123 -13.92 33.11 11.30
N ARG A 124 -15.23 33.29 11.12
CA ARG A 124 -16.09 32.26 10.54
C ARG A 124 -15.72 31.96 9.10
N GLU A 125 -15.54 32.98 8.27
CA GLU A 125 -15.11 32.79 6.87
C GLU A 125 -13.77 32.07 6.78
N ALA A 126 -12.79 32.40 7.64
CA ALA A 126 -11.50 31.75 7.68
C ALA A 126 -11.64 30.26 8.09
N LEU A 127 -12.49 29.95 9.09
CA LEU A 127 -12.80 28.57 9.49
C LEU A 127 -13.47 27.78 8.36
N GLU A 128 -14.40 28.40 7.62
CA GLU A 128 -15.06 27.79 6.46
C GLU A 128 -14.05 27.53 5.32
N ARG A 129 -13.00 28.35 5.19
CA ARG A 129 -11.90 28.11 4.24
C ARG A 129 -10.94 27.00 4.68
N GLY A 130 -11.13 26.44 5.86
CA GLY A 130 -10.29 25.36 6.39
C GLY A 130 -9.10 25.82 7.21
N SER A 131 -9.04 27.10 7.58
CA SER A 131 -7.97 27.66 8.39
C SER A 131 -8.24 27.48 9.89
N ARG A 132 -7.17 27.38 10.67
CA ARG A 132 -7.24 27.53 12.12
C ARG A 132 -7.16 29.04 12.45
N VAL A 133 -8.08 29.52 13.25
CA VAL A 133 -8.12 30.93 13.62
C VAL A 133 -7.77 31.09 15.09
N LEU A 134 -6.89 32.01 15.39
CA LEU A 134 -6.62 32.47 16.75
C LEU A 134 -6.90 33.98 16.85
N VAL A 135 -7.28 34.41 18.04
CA VAL A 135 -7.45 35.82 18.39
C VAL A 135 -6.26 36.25 19.26
N LEU A 136 -5.66 37.36 18.89
CA LEU A 136 -4.82 38.16 19.78
C LEU A 136 -5.71 39.21 20.45
N ALA A 137 -5.74 39.23 21.76
CA ALA A 137 -6.53 40.20 22.54
C ALA A 137 -5.70 40.80 23.67
N LEU A 138 -6.14 41.95 24.15
CA LEU A 138 -5.48 42.70 25.23
C LEU A 138 -6.48 43.05 26.34
N SER A 139 -6.03 43.01 27.58
CA SER A 139 -6.76 43.48 28.75
C SER A 139 -5.82 44.30 29.62
N GLN A 140 -6.37 45.28 30.36
CA GLN A 140 -5.63 46.04 31.38
C GLN A 140 -5.66 45.35 32.74
N GLU A 141 -6.49 44.31 32.91
CA GLU A 141 -6.52 43.52 34.13
C GLU A 141 -5.24 42.69 34.26
N LYS A 142 -4.73 42.57 35.50
CA LYS A 142 -3.57 41.72 35.80
C LYS A 142 -3.95 40.24 35.72
N LEU A 143 -2.97 39.41 35.39
CA LEU A 143 -3.13 38.00 35.27
C LEU A 143 -3.35 37.31 36.63
N ASP A 144 -4.51 36.64 36.81
CA ASP A 144 -4.79 35.81 37.99
C ASP A 144 -4.45 34.34 37.72
N HIS A 145 -3.39 33.85 38.35
CA HIS A 145 -2.94 32.47 38.25
C HIS A 145 -3.79 31.47 39.06
N HIS A 146 -4.53 31.91 40.07
CA HIS A 146 -5.33 31.03 40.94
C HIS A 146 -6.70 30.73 40.34
N LYS A 147 -7.26 31.67 39.59
CA LYS A 147 -8.53 31.52 38.88
C LYS A 147 -8.43 32.11 37.47
N PRO A 148 -7.77 31.39 36.55
CA PRO A 148 -7.60 31.89 35.20
C PRO A 148 -8.94 31.97 34.49
N GLN A 149 -9.51 33.17 34.45
CA GLN A 149 -10.77 33.48 33.77
C GLN A 149 -10.53 34.56 32.72
N LYS A 150 -11.41 34.63 31.75
CA LYS A 150 -11.43 35.68 30.73
C LYS A 150 -11.77 37.01 31.40
N PRO A 151 -10.94 38.07 31.23
CA PRO A 151 -11.22 39.41 31.78
C PRO A 151 -12.50 40.01 31.16
N SER A 152 -13.11 40.90 31.92
CA SER A 152 -14.31 41.60 31.46
C SER A 152 -14.03 42.72 30.44
N ASP A 153 -12.78 43.28 30.47
CA ASP A 153 -12.32 44.37 29.63
C ASP A 153 -11.56 43.92 28.38
N ILE A 154 -11.64 42.62 28.06
CA ILE A 154 -10.87 42.02 26.93
C ILE A 154 -11.22 42.68 25.61
N GLN A 155 -10.22 43.16 24.90
CA GLN A 155 -10.36 43.78 23.59
C GLN A 155 -9.63 42.93 22.54
N ALA A 156 -10.36 42.51 21.50
CA ALA A 156 -9.77 41.84 20.36
C ALA A 156 -8.92 42.81 19.53
N LEU A 157 -7.68 42.44 19.26
CA LEU A 157 -6.74 43.26 18.48
C LEU A 157 -6.60 42.77 17.05
N ALA A 158 -6.44 41.45 16.88
CA ALA A 158 -6.23 40.84 15.58
C ALA A 158 -6.69 39.39 15.54
N LEU A 159 -7.06 38.91 14.33
CA LEU A 159 -7.21 37.52 14.00
C LEU A 159 -5.94 37.01 13.30
N LEU A 160 -5.45 35.85 13.72
CA LEU A 160 -4.38 35.11 13.06
C LEU A 160 -4.99 33.93 12.35
N GLU A 161 -4.88 33.93 11.02
CA GLU A 161 -5.27 32.81 10.17
C GLU A 161 -4.06 31.91 9.97
N ILE A 162 -4.19 30.65 10.38
CA ILE A 162 -3.10 29.67 10.37
C ILE A 162 -3.54 28.50 9.50
N LEU A 163 -2.75 28.19 8.50
CA LEU A 163 -2.98 27.10 7.56
C LEU A 163 -1.94 25.99 7.76
N ASP A 164 -2.38 24.78 7.47
CA ASP A 164 -1.49 23.68 7.16
C ASP A 164 -1.53 23.51 5.64
N PRO A 165 -0.47 23.92 4.92
CA PRO A 165 -0.47 23.93 3.46
C PRO A 165 -0.69 22.54 2.87
N ILE A 166 -1.50 22.45 1.83
CA ILE A 166 -1.66 21.24 1.03
C ILE A 166 -0.32 20.91 0.38
N ARG A 167 0.03 19.63 0.33
CA ARG A 167 1.23 19.17 -0.37
C ARG A 167 1.13 19.46 -1.85
N GLU A 168 2.21 19.93 -2.41
CA GLU A 168 2.38 19.98 -3.85
C GLU A 168 2.31 18.54 -4.41
N GLY A 169 1.54 18.32 -5.48
CA GLY A 169 1.34 16.98 -6.06
C GLY A 169 0.29 16.10 -5.36
N ALA A 170 -0.38 16.58 -4.30
CA ALA A 170 -1.41 15.80 -3.62
C ALA A 170 -2.58 15.41 -4.55
N ALA A 171 -3.01 16.34 -5.42
CA ALA A 171 -4.09 16.10 -6.37
C ALA A 171 -3.74 14.97 -7.34
N GLU A 172 -2.56 15.03 -7.95
CA GLU A 172 -2.05 14.01 -8.87
C GLU A 172 -1.93 12.65 -8.19
N THR A 173 -1.50 12.63 -6.93
CA THR A 173 -1.40 11.40 -6.13
C THR A 173 -2.76 10.79 -5.86
N LEU A 174 -3.74 11.59 -5.45
CA LEU A 174 -5.11 11.12 -5.20
C LEU A 174 -5.78 10.61 -6.49
N ASP A 175 -5.62 11.32 -7.60
CA ASP A 175 -6.14 10.90 -8.90
C ASP A 175 -5.48 9.61 -9.41
N TYR A 176 -4.16 9.47 -9.22
CA TYR A 176 -3.47 8.23 -9.55
C TYR A 176 -4.03 7.05 -8.74
N LEU A 177 -4.14 7.17 -7.43
CA LEU A 177 -4.65 6.10 -6.56
C LEU A 177 -6.07 5.70 -6.96
N ARG A 178 -6.93 6.67 -7.29
CA ARG A 178 -8.28 6.41 -7.80
C ARG A 178 -8.26 5.69 -9.15
N SER A 179 -7.37 6.09 -10.07
CA SER A 179 -7.20 5.43 -11.37
C SER A 179 -6.75 3.97 -11.22
N GLN A 180 -6.15 3.64 -10.09
CA GLN A 180 -5.74 2.29 -9.71
C GLN A 180 -6.82 1.51 -8.94
N GLU A 181 -8.07 2.00 -8.95
CA GLU A 181 -9.21 1.37 -8.27
C GLU A 181 -9.03 1.27 -6.73
N VAL A 182 -8.30 2.22 -6.14
CA VAL A 182 -8.16 2.34 -4.68
C VAL A 182 -9.19 3.33 -4.18
N GLY A 183 -10.12 2.87 -3.33
CA GLY A 183 -11.05 3.71 -2.60
C GLY A 183 -10.29 4.58 -1.59
N LEU A 184 -10.66 5.86 -1.50
CA LEU A 184 -10.00 6.81 -0.62
C LEU A 184 -10.96 7.32 0.44
N LYS A 185 -10.51 7.35 1.69
CA LYS A 185 -11.25 7.94 2.82
C LYS A 185 -10.33 8.87 3.61
N ILE A 186 -10.88 9.97 4.11
CA ILE A 186 -10.15 10.90 5.00
C ILE A 186 -10.72 10.78 6.40
N ILE A 187 -9.85 10.52 7.38
CA ILE A 187 -10.22 10.32 8.79
C ILE A 187 -9.45 11.32 9.63
N SER A 188 -10.13 12.32 10.20
CA SER A 188 -9.48 13.41 10.93
C SER A 188 -10.16 13.73 12.25
N GLY A 189 -9.39 14.20 13.23
CA GLY A 189 -9.92 14.76 14.48
C GLY A 189 -10.49 16.17 14.32
N ASP A 190 -10.27 16.82 13.17
CA ASP A 190 -10.72 18.20 12.91
C ASP A 190 -12.21 18.27 12.52
N ASN A 191 -12.75 19.48 12.50
CA ASN A 191 -14.13 19.74 12.06
C ASN A 191 -14.36 19.22 10.63
N PRO A 192 -15.43 18.46 10.37
CA PRO A 192 -15.68 17.85 9.05
C PRO A 192 -15.81 18.87 7.91
N VAL A 193 -16.38 20.04 8.15
CA VAL A 193 -16.48 21.12 7.14
C VAL A 193 -15.09 21.63 6.76
N THR A 194 -14.21 21.83 7.75
CA THR A 194 -12.82 22.21 7.53
C THR A 194 -12.06 21.13 6.72
N VAL A 195 -12.25 19.86 7.09
CA VAL A 195 -11.63 18.73 6.37
C VAL A 195 -12.13 18.64 4.94
N SER A 196 -13.44 18.79 4.72
CA SER A 196 -14.05 18.81 3.39
C SER A 196 -13.50 19.94 2.51
N SER A 197 -13.37 21.16 3.06
CA SER A 197 -12.80 22.31 2.34
C SER A 197 -11.33 22.06 1.92
N ILE A 198 -10.52 21.49 2.82
CA ILE A 198 -9.12 21.13 2.51
C ILE A 198 -9.08 20.00 1.48
N ALA A 199 -9.93 18.99 1.60
CA ALA A 199 -10.04 17.88 0.67
C ALA A 199 -10.40 18.36 -0.74
N GLN A 200 -11.36 19.30 -0.85
CA GLN A 200 -11.74 19.93 -2.12
C GLN A 200 -10.54 20.63 -2.78
N LYS A 201 -9.82 21.45 -2.02
CA LYS A 201 -8.62 22.15 -2.51
C LYS A 201 -7.48 21.18 -2.90
N ALA A 202 -7.41 20.02 -2.26
CA ALA A 202 -6.46 18.96 -2.58
C ALA A 202 -6.89 18.08 -3.76
N GLY A 203 -8.02 18.36 -4.41
CA GLY A 203 -8.51 17.57 -5.56
C GLY A 203 -9.23 16.28 -5.17
N PHE A 204 -9.63 16.10 -3.90
CA PHE A 204 -10.38 14.92 -3.46
C PHE A 204 -11.83 14.99 -3.98
N ALA A 205 -12.25 14.05 -4.84
CA ALA A 205 -13.52 14.14 -5.55
C ALA A 205 -14.76 14.07 -4.64
N ASP A 206 -14.72 13.18 -3.65
CA ASP A 206 -15.87 12.89 -2.80
C ASP A 206 -15.92 13.81 -1.55
N TYR A 207 -15.40 15.03 -1.67
CA TYR A 207 -15.29 15.98 -0.55
C TYR A 207 -16.63 16.36 0.07
N GLN A 208 -17.76 16.24 -0.65
CA GLN A 208 -19.09 16.54 -0.14
C GLN A 208 -19.67 15.44 0.76
N SER A 209 -19.12 14.21 0.68
CA SER A 209 -19.56 13.08 1.50
C SER A 209 -18.80 13.10 2.84
N TYR A 210 -19.31 13.86 3.82
CA TYR A 210 -18.68 13.97 5.13
C TYR A 210 -19.66 13.82 6.28
N VAL A 211 -19.15 13.36 7.44
CA VAL A 211 -19.88 13.17 8.68
C VAL A 211 -19.15 13.75 9.89
N ASP A 212 -19.90 14.24 10.88
CA ASP A 212 -19.42 14.68 12.19
C ASP A 212 -19.54 13.54 13.20
N CYS A 213 -18.44 12.85 13.45
CA CYS A 213 -18.41 11.67 14.33
C CYS A 213 -18.65 12.00 15.82
N SER A 214 -18.61 13.27 16.22
CA SER A 214 -19.00 13.67 17.57
C SER A 214 -20.51 13.65 17.82
N LYS A 215 -21.31 13.53 16.77
CA LYS A 215 -22.79 13.60 16.82
C LYS A 215 -23.46 12.26 16.56
N ILE A 216 -22.70 11.22 16.27
CA ILE A 216 -23.19 9.88 15.94
C ILE A 216 -22.61 8.85 16.91
N ASN A 217 -23.35 7.77 17.12
CA ASN A 217 -22.90 6.63 17.90
C ASN A 217 -22.13 5.61 17.05
N ASP A 218 -21.56 4.58 17.69
CA ASP A 218 -20.74 3.56 17.02
C ASP A 218 -21.56 2.72 16.02
N GLU A 219 -22.84 2.46 16.27
CA GLU A 219 -23.72 1.69 15.37
C GLU A 219 -23.99 2.47 14.08
N GLU A 220 -24.30 3.76 14.21
CA GLU A 220 -24.48 4.67 13.07
C GLU A 220 -23.19 4.82 12.26
N LEU A 221 -22.03 4.91 12.95
CA LEU A 221 -20.72 4.98 12.31
C LEU A 221 -20.43 3.72 11.48
N ILE A 222 -20.71 2.53 12.03
CA ILE A 222 -20.56 1.26 11.32
C ILE A 222 -21.44 1.23 10.07
N ALA A 223 -22.71 1.64 10.18
CA ALA A 223 -23.64 1.59 9.06
C ALA A 223 -23.23 2.45 7.88
N MET A 224 -22.56 3.59 8.11
CA MET A 224 -22.16 4.54 7.07
C MET A 224 -20.69 4.47 6.66
N ALA A 225 -19.89 3.59 7.29
CA ALA A 225 -18.45 3.55 7.08
C ALA A 225 -18.03 3.29 5.62
N GLU A 226 -18.79 2.49 4.87
CA GLU A 226 -18.50 2.20 3.47
C GLU A 226 -18.85 3.37 2.53
N GLU A 227 -19.95 4.07 2.78
CA GLU A 227 -20.48 5.11 1.88
C GLU A 227 -19.85 6.48 2.13
N THR A 228 -19.46 6.78 3.37
CA THR A 228 -18.89 8.08 3.75
C THR A 228 -17.43 8.18 3.34
N ALA A 229 -17.07 9.29 2.71
CA ALA A 229 -15.71 9.55 2.25
C ALA A 229 -14.85 10.30 3.28
N ILE A 230 -15.45 11.19 4.09
CA ILE A 230 -14.74 12.04 5.06
C ILE A 230 -15.37 11.92 6.44
N PHE A 231 -14.54 11.59 7.42
CA PHE A 231 -14.91 11.50 8.82
C PHE A 231 -14.20 12.61 9.61
N GLY A 232 -14.97 13.51 10.21
CA GLY A 232 -14.46 14.59 11.05
C GLY A 232 -14.75 14.40 12.52
N ARG A 233 -13.97 15.03 13.41
CA ARG A 233 -14.04 14.91 14.88
C ARG A 233 -13.99 13.47 15.38
N VAL A 234 -13.18 12.66 14.72
CA VAL A 234 -13.06 11.23 15.00
C VAL A 234 -12.17 11.01 16.22
N SER A 235 -12.65 10.25 17.20
CA SER A 235 -11.84 9.79 18.33
C SER A 235 -10.89 8.65 17.90
N PRO A 236 -9.81 8.37 18.64
CA PRO A 236 -8.92 7.24 18.35
C PRO A 236 -9.64 5.88 18.30
N HIS A 237 -10.64 5.68 19.14
CA HIS A 237 -11.49 4.48 19.13
C HIS A 237 -12.30 4.38 17.83
N GLN A 238 -12.95 5.48 17.43
CA GLN A 238 -13.73 5.51 16.20
C GLN A 238 -12.86 5.35 14.94
N LYS A 239 -11.62 5.89 14.90
CA LYS A 239 -10.65 5.63 13.83
C LYS A 239 -10.43 4.12 13.65
N LYS A 240 -10.18 3.40 14.75
CA LYS A 240 -10.05 1.94 14.74
C LYS A 240 -11.34 1.26 14.24
N LEU A 241 -12.51 1.68 14.73
CA LEU A 241 -13.80 1.08 14.38
C LEU A 241 -14.11 1.20 12.88
N ILE A 242 -13.80 2.35 12.25
CA ILE A 242 -13.92 2.54 10.79
C ILE A 242 -13.08 1.50 10.04
N ILE A 243 -11.80 1.35 10.40
CA ILE A 243 -10.91 0.38 9.75
C ILE A 243 -11.45 -1.05 9.93
N GLN A 244 -11.87 -1.43 11.14
CA GLN A 244 -12.46 -2.75 11.41
C GLN A 244 -13.71 -3.02 10.57
N THR A 245 -14.55 -2.02 10.39
CA THR A 245 -15.78 -2.14 9.60
C THR A 245 -15.45 -2.38 8.13
N LEU A 246 -14.53 -1.62 7.56
CA LEU A 246 -14.09 -1.80 6.18
C LEU A 246 -13.47 -3.19 5.95
N LYS A 247 -12.67 -3.69 6.90
CA LYS A 247 -12.11 -5.05 6.84
C LYS A 247 -13.19 -6.13 6.89
N LYS A 248 -14.21 -5.97 7.76
CA LYS A 248 -15.35 -6.90 7.84
C LYS A 248 -16.19 -6.91 6.56
N ALA A 249 -16.26 -5.78 5.86
CA ALA A 249 -16.88 -5.68 4.54
C ALA A 249 -16.08 -6.37 3.42
N GLY A 250 -14.84 -6.79 3.70
CA GLY A 250 -13.99 -7.54 2.77
C GLY A 250 -12.90 -6.71 2.10
N HIS A 251 -12.73 -5.45 2.51
CA HIS A 251 -11.66 -4.60 2.00
C HIS A 251 -10.30 -4.95 2.59
N THR A 252 -9.26 -4.82 1.76
CA THR A 252 -7.87 -4.80 2.20
C THR A 252 -7.48 -3.35 2.46
N THR A 253 -7.31 -2.99 3.73
CA THR A 253 -7.19 -1.60 4.16
C THR A 253 -5.74 -1.17 4.35
N ALA A 254 -5.43 0.06 3.93
CA ALA A 254 -4.24 0.77 4.39
C ALA A 254 -4.64 2.01 5.19
N MET A 255 -3.81 2.40 6.16
CA MET A 255 -3.99 3.61 6.97
C MET A 255 -2.71 4.41 6.99
N THR A 256 -2.82 5.73 6.71
CA THR A 256 -1.74 6.69 6.97
C THR A 256 -2.00 7.45 8.26
N GLY A 257 -0.96 7.77 9.01
CA GLY A 257 -1.07 8.59 10.21
C GLY A 257 0.30 8.93 10.76
N ASP A 258 0.42 10.03 11.49
CA ASP A 258 1.68 10.51 12.04
C ASP A 258 1.64 10.75 13.56
N GLY A 259 0.45 10.75 14.15
CA GLY A 259 0.21 11.05 15.56
C GLY A 259 -0.09 9.83 16.44
N VAL A 260 0.11 10.00 17.76
CA VAL A 260 -0.22 8.96 18.76
C VAL A 260 -1.70 8.55 18.71
N ASN A 261 -2.59 9.45 18.29
CA ASN A 261 -4.02 9.20 18.13
C ASN A 261 -4.36 8.19 17.03
N ASP A 262 -3.41 7.92 16.13
CA ASP A 262 -3.58 7.01 14.99
C ASP A 262 -3.14 5.58 15.31
N ILE A 263 -2.43 5.36 16.43
CA ILE A 263 -1.84 4.06 16.80
C ILE A 263 -2.84 2.92 16.72
N LEU A 264 -4.07 3.11 17.23
CA LEU A 264 -5.09 2.09 17.24
C LEU A 264 -5.56 1.72 15.82
N ALA A 265 -5.73 2.71 14.97
CA ALA A 265 -6.14 2.53 13.58
C ALA A 265 -5.00 1.93 12.71
N LEU A 266 -3.76 2.42 12.91
CA LEU A 266 -2.56 1.90 12.22
C LEU A 266 -2.33 0.40 12.52
N ARG A 267 -2.52 -0.02 13.78
CA ARG A 267 -2.42 -1.45 14.16
C ARG A 267 -3.53 -2.31 13.60
N GLU A 268 -4.70 -1.73 13.39
CA GLU A 268 -5.87 -2.46 12.90
C GLU A 268 -5.82 -2.63 11.38
N ALA A 269 -5.27 -1.67 10.64
CA ALA A 269 -5.14 -1.74 9.19
C ALA A 269 -4.27 -2.92 8.74
N ASP A 270 -4.53 -3.43 7.52
CA ASP A 270 -3.71 -4.49 6.93
C ASP A 270 -2.32 -3.99 6.53
N CYS A 271 -2.23 -2.70 6.17
CA CYS A 271 -0.96 -2.03 5.90
C CYS A 271 -0.96 -0.62 6.53
N SER A 272 0.00 -0.34 7.37
CA SER A 272 0.19 0.99 7.99
C SER A 272 1.36 1.73 7.37
N ILE A 273 1.13 2.99 7.01
CA ILE A 273 2.10 3.87 6.36
C ILE A 273 2.27 5.13 7.23
N VAL A 274 3.48 5.44 7.63
CA VAL A 274 3.76 6.63 8.45
C VAL A 274 4.88 7.48 7.86
N MET A 275 4.90 8.75 8.26
CA MET A 275 5.95 9.69 7.88
C MET A 275 7.15 9.57 8.82
N ALA A 276 8.38 9.75 8.31
CA ALA A 276 9.59 9.72 9.14
C ALA A 276 9.62 10.86 10.18
N GLU A 277 9.00 12.00 9.89
CA GLU A 277 8.85 13.12 10.82
C GLU A 277 7.73 12.91 11.87
N GLY A 278 6.91 11.83 11.73
CA GLY A 278 5.85 11.49 12.67
C GLY A 278 6.35 11.03 14.04
N ASP A 279 5.41 10.77 14.96
CA ASP A 279 5.71 10.34 16.32
C ASP A 279 6.55 9.06 16.35
N PRO A 280 7.57 8.95 17.21
CA PRO A 280 8.37 7.73 17.35
C PRO A 280 7.56 6.46 17.62
N ALA A 281 6.45 6.54 18.36
CA ALA A 281 5.61 5.40 18.67
C ALA A 281 4.85 4.89 17.43
N THR A 282 4.38 5.79 16.56
CA THR A 282 3.74 5.38 15.30
C THR A 282 4.74 4.74 14.35
N ARG A 283 5.97 5.26 14.28
CA ARG A 283 7.03 4.69 13.46
C ARG A 283 7.42 3.27 13.86
N GLN A 284 7.41 2.95 15.16
CA GLN A 284 7.76 1.61 15.65
C GLN A 284 6.75 0.53 15.28
N ILE A 285 5.49 0.90 15.05
CA ILE A 285 4.41 -0.05 14.76
C ILE A 285 4.02 -0.09 13.29
N ALA A 286 4.55 0.82 12.48
CA ALA A 286 4.19 0.94 11.07
C ALA A 286 4.82 -0.17 10.24
N ASN A 287 4.11 -0.63 9.21
CA ASN A 287 4.65 -1.56 8.23
C ASN A 287 5.62 -0.85 7.27
N LEU A 288 5.28 0.39 6.90
CA LEU A 288 6.05 1.21 5.96
C LEU A 288 6.31 2.59 6.56
N VAL A 289 7.55 3.09 6.42
CA VAL A 289 7.93 4.44 6.83
C VAL A 289 8.45 5.20 5.61
N LEU A 290 7.80 6.32 5.28
CA LEU A 290 8.21 7.22 4.20
C LEU A 290 9.36 8.12 4.71
N LEU A 291 10.59 7.86 4.25
CA LEU A 291 11.81 8.47 4.80
C LEU A 291 11.92 9.97 4.54
N ASN A 292 11.38 10.46 3.46
CA ASN A 292 11.28 11.90 3.13
C ASN A 292 9.95 12.51 3.59
N SER A 293 9.13 11.77 4.32
CA SER A 293 7.83 12.25 4.81
C SER A 293 6.95 12.80 3.69
N ASP A 294 7.01 12.20 2.49
CA ASP A 294 6.26 12.64 1.33
C ASP A 294 5.24 11.58 0.88
N PHE A 295 3.96 11.91 1.01
CA PHE A 295 2.84 11.07 0.58
C PHE A 295 2.88 10.77 -0.92
N ASN A 296 3.48 11.64 -1.73
CA ASN A 296 3.61 11.44 -3.18
C ASN A 296 4.49 10.25 -3.57
N ASP A 297 5.18 9.63 -2.62
CA ASP A 297 5.92 8.39 -2.87
C ASP A 297 5.02 7.11 -2.80
N VAL A 298 3.80 7.20 -2.26
CA VAL A 298 2.86 6.06 -2.13
C VAL A 298 2.51 5.43 -3.49
N PRO A 299 2.23 6.18 -4.56
CA PRO A 299 2.03 5.63 -5.90
C PRO A 299 3.16 4.74 -6.39
N GLU A 300 4.42 5.14 -6.18
CA GLU A 300 5.60 4.37 -6.61
C GLU A 300 5.69 3.04 -5.85
N ILE A 301 5.38 3.04 -4.54
CA ILE A 301 5.39 1.84 -3.72
C ILE A 301 4.28 0.88 -4.15
N LEU A 302 3.07 1.39 -4.36
CA LEU A 302 1.93 0.61 -4.85
C LEU A 302 2.24 -0.01 -6.21
N PHE A 303 2.82 0.77 -7.13
CA PHE A 303 3.26 0.33 -8.44
C PHE A 303 4.26 -0.84 -8.34
N GLU A 304 5.32 -0.68 -7.55
CA GLU A 304 6.34 -1.71 -7.37
C GLU A 304 5.77 -2.95 -6.67
N GLY A 305 4.93 -2.77 -5.66
CA GLY A 305 4.24 -3.87 -4.98
C GLY A 305 3.38 -4.69 -5.94
N ARG A 306 2.53 -4.02 -6.72
CA ARG A 306 1.67 -4.68 -7.73
C ARG A 306 2.49 -5.38 -8.80
N ARG A 307 3.56 -4.76 -9.28
CA ARG A 307 4.47 -5.36 -10.25
C ARG A 307 5.05 -6.68 -9.75
N VAL A 308 5.56 -6.69 -8.53
CA VAL A 308 6.17 -7.89 -7.93
C VAL A 308 5.13 -8.98 -7.72
N VAL A 309 4.01 -8.67 -7.08
CA VAL A 309 2.96 -9.67 -6.76
C VAL A 309 2.35 -10.24 -8.03
N ASN A 310 2.01 -9.40 -9.01
CA ASN A 310 1.41 -9.87 -10.26
C ASN A 310 2.38 -10.71 -11.09
N ASN A 311 3.67 -10.34 -11.12
CA ASN A 311 4.66 -11.13 -11.84
C ASN A 311 4.90 -12.48 -11.16
N ILE A 312 4.98 -12.54 -9.83
CA ILE A 312 5.04 -13.79 -9.09
C ILE A 312 3.81 -14.65 -9.38
N ALA A 313 2.61 -14.07 -9.28
CA ALA A 313 1.37 -14.80 -9.56
C ALA A 313 1.29 -15.31 -11.01
N HIS A 314 1.88 -14.58 -11.94
CA HIS A 314 1.94 -14.95 -13.37
C HIS A 314 2.85 -16.13 -13.65
N ILE A 315 4.01 -16.20 -13.01
CA ILE A 315 5.00 -17.28 -13.21
C ILE A 315 4.79 -18.48 -12.26
N ALA A 316 4.10 -18.31 -11.13
CA ALA A 316 3.87 -19.36 -10.14
C ALA A 316 3.32 -20.67 -10.72
N PRO A 317 2.39 -20.69 -11.70
CA PRO A 317 1.91 -21.93 -12.31
C PRO A 317 3.03 -22.79 -12.92
N ILE A 318 4.11 -22.20 -13.46
CA ILE A 318 5.22 -22.94 -14.05
C ILE A 318 5.91 -23.81 -12.99
N PHE A 319 6.24 -23.21 -11.84
CA PHE A 319 6.86 -23.92 -10.72
C PHE A 319 5.92 -24.97 -10.07
N LEU A 320 4.62 -24.64 -9.99
CA LEU A 320 3.63 -25.53 -9.39
C LEU A 320 3.41 -26.81 -10.20
N ILE A 321 3.62 -26.79 -11.51
CA ILE A 321 3.52 -28.01 -12.36
C ILE A 321 4.45 -29.08 -11.82
N LYS A 322 5.72 -28.74 -11.59
CA LYS A 322 6.73 -29.68 -11.07
C LYS A 322 6.36 -30.21 -9.69
N THR A 323 5.95 -29.32 -8.79
CA THR A 323 5.53 -29.70 -7.44
C THR A 323 4.36 -30.69 -7.47
N ILE A 324 3.33 -30.41 -8.29
CA ILE A 324 2.12 -31.24 -8.37
C ILE A 324 2.44 -32.60 -9.01
N TYR A 325 3.13 -32.64 -10.17
CA TYR A 325 3.38 -33.94 -10.79
C TYR A 325 4.36 -34.78 -9.96
N SER A 326 5.37 -34.19 -9.34
CA SER A 326 6.32 -34.93 -8.49
C SER A 326 5.62 -35.53 -7.27
N PHE A 327 4.71 -34.77 -6.63
CA PHE A 327 3.91 -35.28 -5.52
C PHE A 327 3.00 -36.43 -5.96
N LEU A 328 2.28 -36.28 -7.07
CA LEU A 328 1.39 -37.32 -7.59
C LEU A 328 2.18 -38.59 -7.96
N LEU A 329 3.31 -38.44 -8.66
CA LEU A 329 4.16 -39.58 -9.01
C LEU A 329 4.75 -40.27 -7.77
N ALA A 330 5.16 -39.52 -6.77
CA ALA A 330 5.63 -40.11 -5.51
C ALA A 330 4.55 -40.93 -4.82
N VAL A 331 3.32 -40.40 -4.75
CA VAL A 331 2.16 -41.16 -4.20
C VAL A 331 1.90 -42.43 -4.99
N ILE A 332 1.93 -42.38 -6.34
CA ILE A 332 1.74 -43.54 -7.21
C ILE A 332 2.88 -44.56 -7.01
N CYS A 333 4.15 -44.11 -6.91
CA CYS A 333 5.26 -44.99 -6.65
C CYS A 333 5.12 -45.72 -5.31
N ILE A 334 4.75 -44.99 -4.24
CA ILE A 334 4.51 -45.59 -2.91
C ILE A 334 3.35 -46.60 -2.98
N ALA A 335 2.23 -46.21 -3.60
CA ALA A 335 1.07 -47.08 -3.72
C ALA A 335 1.40 -48.36 -4.51
N SER A 336 2.15 -48.25 -5.62
CA SER A 336 2.59 -49.42 -6.39
C SER A 336 3.48 -50.38 -5.59
N ALA A 337 4.38 -49.81 -4.80
CA ALA A 337 5.26 -50.60 -3.91
C ALA A 337 4.48 -51.33 -2.78
N LEU A 338 3.47 -50.68 -2.19
CA LEU A 338 2.63 -51.26 -1.13
C LEU A 338 1.69 -52.36 -1.66
N LEU A 339 1.27 -52.29 -2.91
CA LEU A 339 0.41 -53.31 -3.53
C LEU A 339 1.15 -54.63 -3.85
N GLY A 340 2.48 -54.70 -3.66
CA GLY A 340 3.29 -55.93 -3.66
C GLY A 340 3.37 -56.63 -5.02
N ARG A 341 2.94 -56.01 -6.13
CA ARG A 341 3.06 -56.57 -7.47
C ARG A 341 4.38 -56.10 -8.07
N THR A 342 5.41 -56.93 -7.98
CA THR A 342 6.78 -56.67 -8.46
C THR A 342 6.84 -56.23 -9.94
N GLU A 343 5.90 -56.64 -10.76
CA GLU A 343 5.79 -56.26 -12.18
C GLU A 343 5.24 -54.83 -12.42
N TRP A 344 4.65 -54.21 -11.39
CA TRP A 344 4.02 -52.89 -11.45
C TRP A 344 4.68 -51.84 -10.59
N ILE A 345 5.87 -52.11 -10.04
CA ILE A 345 6.59 -51.12 -9.24
C ILE A 345 7.05 -50.00 -10.17
N LEU A 346 6.40 -48.83 -10.04
CA LEU A 346 6.81 -47.63 -10.74
C LEU A 346 7.98 -47.01 -9.96
N ILE A 347 9.16 -47.00 -10.56
CA ILE A 347 10.30 -46.24 -10.09
C ILE A 347 10.14 -44.83 -10.64
N PHE A 348 10.55 -43.81 -9.85
CA PHE A 348 10.48 -42.43 -10.30
C PHE A 348 11.25 -42.27 -11.64
N PRO A 349 10.63 -41.76 -12.68
CA PRO A 349 11.10 -41.99 -14.05
C PRO A 349 12.19 -41.02 -14.51
N PHE A 350 12.51 -40.00 -13.71
CA PHE A 350 13.46 -38.98 -14.09
C PHE A 350 14.69 -39.01 -13.20
N ILE A 351 15.87 -38.90 -13.77
CA ILE A 351 17.09 -38.67 -13.03
C ILE A 351 17.32 -37.15 -12.79
N PRO A 352 17.99 -36.75 -11.69
CA PRO A 352 18.12 -35.34 -11.31
C PRO A 352 18.69 -34.45 -12.42
N ILE A 353 19.66 -34.93 -13.18
CA ILE A 353 20.32 -34.14 -14.22
C ILE A 353 19.37 -33.81 -15.39
N GLN A 354 18.43 -34.70 -15.72
CA GLN A 354 17.40 -34.45 -16.76
C GLN A 354 16.50 -33.30 -16.33
N ILE A 355 16.05 -33.33 -15.06
CA ILE A 355 15.21 -32.26 -14.51
C ILE A 355 15.97 -30.94 -14.49
N THR A 356 17.25 -30.92 -14.08
CA THR A 356 18.07 -29.71 -14.05
C THR A 356 18.17 -29.04 -15.43
N MET A 357 18.34 -29.83 -16.49
CA MET A 357 18.40 -29.28 -17.85
C MET A 357 17.05 -28.69 -18.30
N ILE A 358 15.94 -29.35 -17.98
CA ILE A 358 14.60 -28.81 -18.26
C ILE A 358 14.35 -27.55 -17.43
N ASP A 359 14.69 -27.56 -16.15
CA ASP A 359 14.54 -26.42 -15.25
C ASP A 359 15.25 -25.18 -15.79
N GLN A 360 16.46 -25.31 -16.34
CA GLN A 360 17.21 -24.18 -16.89
C GLN A 360 16.45 -23.45 -17.99
N PHE A 361 15.74 -24.17 -18.87
CA PHE A 361 15.05 -23.61 -20.03
C PHE A 361 13.56 -23.36 -19.82
N VAL A 362 12.96 -23.91 -18.75
CA VAL A 362 11.53 -23.78 -18.43
C VAL A 362 11.30 -22.97 -17.16
N GLU A 363 11.92 -23.37 -16.04
CA GLU A 363 11.66 -22.78 -14.70
C GLU A 363 12.68 -21.71 -14.31
N GLY A 364 13.88 -21.70 -14.86
CA GLY A 364 14.96 -20.77 -14.51
C GLY A 364 14.86 -19.46 -15.29
N PHE A 365 15.43 -19.46 -16.49
CA PHE A 365 15.60 -18.22 -17.26
C PHE A 365 14.29 -17.56 -17.71
N PRO A 366 13.28 -18.25 -18.27
CA PRO A 366 12.06 -17.59 -18.71
C PRO A 366 11.30 -16.88 -17.58
N PRO A 367 10.98 -17.53 -16.45
CA PRO A 367 10.35 -16.86 -15.32
C PRO A 367 11.18 -15.70 -14.79
N PHE A 368 12.51 -15.84 -14.70
CA PHE A 368 13.39 -14.75 -14.25
C PHE A 368 13.22 -13.50 -15.12
N VAL A 369 13.24 -13.65 -16.46
CA VAL A 369 13.04 -12.52 -17.36
C VAL A 369 11.64 -11.90 -17.22
N LEU A 370 10.60 -12.73 -17.06
CA LEU A 370 9.21 -12.27 -16.89
C LEU A 370 8.98 -11.50 -15.59
N THR A 371 9.82 -11.68 -14.56
CA THR A 371 9.69 -10.88 -13.31
C THR A 371 9.97 -9.39 -13.50
N PHE A 372 10.66 -8.99 -14.56
CA PHE A 372 10.96 -7.58 -14.84
C PHE A 372 9.85 -6.85 -15.62
N GLU A 373 8.79 -7.52 -16.00
CA GLU A 373 7.69 -6.91 -16.75
C GLU A 373 6.89 -5.92 -15.91
N ARG A 374 6.32 -4.90 -16.59
CA ARG A 374 5.44 -3.91 -15.97
C ARG A 374 4.00 -4.45 -15.93
N ASN A 375 3.64 -5.11 -14.84
CA ASN A 375 2.29 -5.61 -14.61
C ASN A 375 1.69 -4.96 -13.36
N ILE A 376 0.98 -3.83 -13.56
CA ILE A 376 0.46 -2.95 -12.50
C ILE A 376 -1.05 -3.09 -12.27
N LYS A 377 -1.69 -4.07 -12.87
CA LYS A 377 -3.12 -4.32 -12.68
C LYS A 377 -3.44 -4.54 -11.20
N PRO A 378 -4.69 -4.28 -10.77
CA PRO A 378 -5.13 -4.70 -9.43
C PRO A 378 -4.80 -6.18 -9.19
N VAL A 379 -4.35 -6.49 -7.97
CA VAL A 379 -3.91 -7.85 -7.64
C VAL A 379 -5.12 -8.76 -7.51
N GLU A 380 -5.11 -9.90 -8.22
CA GLU A 380 -6.17 -10.88 -8.13
C GLU A 380 -6.22 -11.53 -6.72
N GLN A 381 -7.42 -11.62 -6.16
CA GLN A 381 -7.65 -12.37 -4.94
C GLN A 381 -7.48 -13.88 -5.18
N ASN A 382 -7.12 -14.64 -4.11
CA ASN A 382 -6.96 -16.11 -4.18
C ASN A 382 -5.95 -16.59 -5.24
N PHE A 383 -4.84 -15.85 -5.43
CA PHE A 383 -3.86 -16.14 -6.47
C PHE A 383 -3.31 -17.57 -6.41
N LEU A 384 -3.08 -18.10 -5.18
CA LEU A 384 -2.54 -19.47 -5.01
C LEU A 384 -3.49 -20.52 -5.57
N ARG A 385 -4.79 -20.42 -5.23
CA ARG A 385 -5.82 -21.32 -5.78
C ARG A 385 -5.89 -21.24 -7.30
N LYS A 386 -5.89 -20.02 -7.86
CA LYS A 386 -5.89 -19.80 -9.31
C LYS A 386 -4.63 -20.37 -9.97
N SER A 387 -3.45 -20.14 -9.36
CA SER A 387 -2.19 -20.69 -9.87
C SER A 387 -2.15 -22.22 -9.85
N MET A 388 -2.64 -22.85 -8.78
CA MET A 388 -2.78 -24.31 -8.71
C MET A 388 -3.73 -24.86 -9.79
N LEU A 389 -4.89 -24.23 -10.00
CA LEU A 389 -5.84 -24.63 -11.03
C LEU A 389 -5.28 -24.43 -12.44
N ARG A 390 -4.42 -23.42 -12.65
CA ARG A 390 -3.71 -23.21 -13.92
C ARG A 390 -2.60 -24.24 -14.17
N ALA A 391 -1.94 -24.72 -13.14
CA ALA A 391 -0.87 -25.71 -13.23
C ALA A 391 -1.37 -27.15 -13.37
N LEU A 392 -2.51 -27.46 -12.76
CA LEU A 392 -3.05 -28.82 -12.65
C LEU A 392 -3.18 -29.56 -14.00
N PRO A 393 -3.74 -28.99 -15.10
CA PRO A 393 -3.82 -29.71 -16.36
C PRO A 393 -2.47 -30.17 -16.92
N SER A 394 -1.45 -29.27 -16.87
CA SER A 394 -0.09 -29.61 -17.32
C SER A 394 0.56 -30.66 -16.42
N ALA A 395 0.38 -30.59 -15.12
CA ALA A 395 0.87 -31.63 -14.20
C ALA A 395 0.21 -33.00 -14.46
N LEU A 396 -1.09 -33.03 -14.70
CA LEU A 396 -1.80 -34.27 -15.05
C LEU A 396 -1.34 -34.84 -16.40
N MET A 397 -1.03 -33.99 -17.40
CA MET A 397 -0.42 -34.43 -18.65
C MET A 397 0.92 -35.14 -18.43
N VAL A 398 1.77 -34.61 -17.52
CA VAL A 398 3.05 -35.26 -17.16
C VAL A 398 2.81 -36.59 -16.50
N VAL A 399 1.92 -36.71 -15.52
CA VAL A 399 1.58 -37.97 -14.84
C VAL A 399 1.04 -38.99 -15.82
N PHE A 400 0.11 -38.57 -16.68
CA PHE A 400 -0.43 -39.45 -17.74
C PHE A 400 0.69 -39.93 -18.69
N SER A 401 1.60 -39.03 -19.10
CA SER A 401 2.73 -39.38 -19.96
C SER A 401 3.59 -40.48 -19.33
N VAL A 402 3.91 -40.33 -18.06
CA VAL A 402 4.73 -41.31 -17.33
C VAL A 402 4.04 -42.68 -17.29
N LEU A 403 2.77 -42.73 -16.91
CA LEU A 403 2.01 -43.98 -16.81
C LEU A 403 1.84 -44.63 -18.19
N PHE A 404 1.42 -43.85 -19.18
CA PHE A 404 1.17 -44.36 -20.54
C PHE A 404 2.45 -44.87 -21.20
N VAL A 405 3.52 -44.05 -21.18
CA VAL A 405 4.79 -44.42 -21.86
C VAL A 405 5.45 -45.61 -21.17
N LYS A 406 5.37 -45.72 -19.84
CA LYS A 406 5.94 -46.85 -19.12
C LYS A 406 5.19 -48.12 -19.46
N ILE A 407 3.85 -48.13 -19.41
CA ILE A 407 3.03 -49.32 -19.73
C ILE A 407 3.13 -49.68 -21.21
N PHE A 408 2.93 -48.72 -22.11
CA PHE A 408 2.97 -48.94 -23.52
C PHE A 408 4.35 -49.35 -24.04
N GLY A 409 5.40 -48.60 -23.63
CA GLY A 409 6.77 -48.87 -24.05
C GLY A 409 7.26 -50.23 -23.59
N THR A 410 6.96 -50.65 -22.35
CA THR A 410 7.27 -52.01 -21.88
C THR A 410 6.52 -53.06 -22.70
N SER A 411 5.25 -52.85 -23.04
CA SER A 411 4.47 -53.79 -23.89
C SER A 411 5.01 -53.90 -25.31
N GLN A 412 5.66 -52.85 -25.83
CA GLN A 412 6.30 -52.86 -27.16
C GLN A 412 7.76 -53.32 -27.14
N GLY A 413 8.31 -53.67 -25.95
CA GLY A 413 9.69 -54.09 -25.81
C GLY A 413 10.72 -52.96 -25.95
N TRP A 414 10.34 -51.71 -25.66
CA TRP A 414 11.27 -50.59 -25.71
C TRP A 414 12.32 -50.67 -24.57
N THR A 415 13.51 -50.19 -24.89
CA THR A 415 14.58 -50.07 -23.90
C THR A 415 14.27 -48.99 -22.89
N ASP A 416 14.88 -49.07 -21.70
CA ASP A 416 14.75 -48.01 -20.66
C ASP A 416 15.24 -46.66 -21.17
N ILE A 417 16.25 -46.63 -22.04
CA ILE A 417 16.75 -45.39 -22.67
C ILE A 417 15.69 -44.80 -23.61
N GLU A 418 14.99 -45.59 -24.42
CA GLU A 418 13.92 -45.09 -25.29
C GLU A 418 12.74 -44.55 -24.50
N ILE A 419 12.33 -45.22 -23.43
CA ILE A 419 11.29 -44.78 -22.51
C ILE A 419 11.71 -43.46 -21.84
N SER A 420 12.91 -43.39 -21.25
CA SER A 420 13.44 -42.18 -20.61
C SER A 420 13.54 -41.02 -21.60
N THR A 421 14.03 -41.29 -22.83
CA THR A 421 14.13 -40.28 -23.88
C THR A 421 12.77 -39.68 -24.23
N LEU A 422 11.75 -40.52 -24.45
CA LEU A 422 10.41 -40.05 -24.77
C LEU A 422 9.81 -39.22 -23.64
N LEU A 423 9.96 -39.70 -22.41
CA LEU A 423 9.49 -38.96 -21.21
C LEU A 423 10.20 -37.62 -21.03
N TYR A 424 11.50 -37.55 -21.28
CA TYR A 424 12.29 -36.32 -21.20
C TYR A 424 11.77 -35.24 -22.17
N TYR A 425 11.55 -35.62 -23.46
CA TYR A 425 11.04 -34.69 -24.46
C TYR A 425 9.57 -34.31 -24.21
N LEU A 426 8.73 -35.21 -23.72
CA LEU A 426 7.34 -34.89 -23.34
C LEU A 426 7.28 -33.91 -22.14
N LEU A 427 8.09 -34.15 -21.09
CA LEU A 427 8.14 -33.27 -19.95
C LEU A 427 8.61 -31.84 -20.34
N ALA A 428 9.68 -31.76 -21.15
CA ALA A 428 10.17 -30.48 -21.67
C ALA A 428 9.10 -29.76 -22.52
N SER A 429 8.43 -30.49 -23.40
CA SER A 429 7.40 -29.91 -24.28
C SER A 429 6.18 -29.39 -23.51
N ILE A 430 5.71 -30.11 -22.49
CA ILE A 430 4.63 -29.65 -21.60
C ILE A 430 5.09 -28.39 -20.82
N GLY A 431 6.36 -28.35 -20.38
CA GLY A 431 6.97 -27.18 -19.75
C GLY A 431 6.97 -25.98 -20.71
N PHE A 432 7.41 -26.16 -21.97
CA PHE A 432 7.40 -25.08 -22.98
C PHE A 432 6.00 -24.56 -23.30
N MET A 433 4.98 -25.42 -23.35
CA MET A 433 3.58 -24.97 -23.48
C MET A 433 3.23 -23.98 -22.36
N SER A 434 3.68 -24.23 -21.13
CA SER A 434 3.43 -23.34 -19.97
C SER A 434 4.21 -22.03 -20.09
N VAL A 435 5.43 -22.05 -20.58
CA VAL A 435 6.20 -20.83 -20.91
C VAL A 435 5.51 -20.03 -22.02
N VAL A 436 5.04 -20.67 -23.09
CA VAL A 436 4.29 -20.02 -24.16
C VAL A 436 3.04 -19.34 -23.62
N ARG A 437 2.30 -19.99 -22.73
CA ARG A 437 1.13 -19.39 -22.06
C ARG A 437 1.51 -18.16 -21.22
N ALA A 438 2.59 -18.21 -20.47
CA ALA A 438 3.09 -17.08 -19.69
C ALA A 438 3.57 -15.92 -20.59
N CYS A 439 3.95 -16.21 -21.82
CA CYS A 439 4.34 -15.20 -22.81
C CYS A 439 3.15 -14.58 -23.58
N LEU A 440 1.91 -14.93 -23.26
CA LEU A 440 0.73 -14.29 -23.88
C LEU A 440 0.33 -12.98 -23.14
N PRO A 441 -0.11 -11.93 -23.86
CA PRO A 441 -0.06 -11.74 -25.31
C PRO A 441 1.38 -11.59 -25.82
N PHE A 442 1.64 -12.02 -27.04
CA PHE A 442 2.99 -11.99 -27.62
C PHE A 442 3.51 -10.57 -27.80
N SER A 443 4.74 -10.34 -27.36
CA SER A 443 5.58 -9.19 -27.69
C SER A 443 6.90 -9.69 -28.28
N LEU A 444 7.66 -8.82 -28.92
CA LEU A 444 8.95 -9.20 -29.51
C LEU A 444 9.87 -9.89 -28.50
N TRP A 445 9.98 -9.34 -27.29
CA TRP A 445 10.79 -9.90 -26.21
C TRP A 445 10.30 -11.26 -25.72
N ARG A 446 9.00 -11.45 -25.62
CA ARG A 446 8.41 -12.73 -25.21
C ARG A 446 8.61 -13.81 -26.27
N VAL A 447 8.52 -13.44 -27.55
CA VAL A 447 8.83 -14.35 -28.65
C VAL A 447 10.31 -14.74 -28.65
N LEU A 448 11.21 -13.77 -28.48
CA LEU A 448 12.66 -14.06 -28.36
C LEU A 448 12.95 -14.96 -27.16
N LEU A 449 12.26 -14.77 -26.05
CA LEU A 449 12.37 -15.63 -24.86
C LEU A 449 11.95 -17.06 -25.16
N ILE A 450 10.84 -17.27 -25.86
CA ILE A 450 10.39 -18.60 -26.30
C ILE A 450 11.41 -19.24 -27.24
N VAL A 451 11.88 -18.50 -28.24
CA VAL A 451 12.89 -18.99 -29.21
C VAL A 451 14.18 -19.40 -28.48
N TRP A 452 14.64 -18.56 -27.53
CA TRP A 452 15.81 -18.90 -26.72
C TRP A 452 15.57 -20.16 -25.88
N SER A 453 14.43 -20.27 -25.22
CA SER A 453 14.05 -21.38 -24.35
C SER A 453 14.01 -22.71 -25.14
N VAL A 454 13.23 -22.75 -26.19
CA VAL A 454 13.06 -23.95 -27.01
C VAL A 454 14.33 -24.24 -27.85
N GLY A 455 14.89 -23.22 -28.49
CA GLY A 455 16.09 -23.35 -29.32
C GLY A 455 17.33 -23.76 -28.52
N GLY A 456 17.54 -23.14 -27.33
CA GLY A 456 18.63 -23.50 -26.44
C GLY A 456 18.53 -24.93 -25.91
N PHE A 457 17.29 -25.35 -25.51
CA PHE A 457 17.05 -26.73 -25.11
C PHE A 457 17.35 -27.72 -26.22
N LEU A 458 16.82 -27.49 -27.43
CA LEU A 458 17.07 -28.37 -28.57
C LEU A 458 18.55 -28.42 -28.96
N ALA A 459 19.24 -27.28 -28.94
CA ALA A 459 20.68 -27.22 -29.18
C ALA A 459 21.46 -28.10 -28.20
N THR A 460 21.17 -28.00 -26.90
CA THR A 460 21.84 -28.83 -25.88
C THR A 460 21.50 -30.33 -26.05
N ALA A 461 20.25 -30.66 -26.35
CA ALA A 461 19.78 -32.04 -26.52
C ALA A 461 20.38 -32.74 -27.76
N LEU A 462 20.88 -32.00 -28.75
CA LEU A 462 21.53 -32.55 -29.94
C LEU A 462 22.99 -32.92 -29.74
N PHE A 463 23.65 -32.44 -28.68
CA PHE A 463 25.06 -32.74 -28.43
C PHE A 463 25.24 -34.17 -27.87
N PRO A 464 26.02 -35.06 -28.53
CA PRO A 464 26.20 -36.47 -28.10
C PRO A 464 26.72 -36.60 -26.67
N MET A 465 27.61 -35.67 -26.25
CA MET A 465 28.15 -35.63 -24.88
C MET A 465 27.04 -35.39 -23.86
N ILE A 466 26.09 -34.48 -24.16
CA ILE A 466 24.97 -34.15 -23.29
C ILE A 466 23.98 -35.28 -23.26
N GLN A 467 23.68 -35.89 -24.43
CA GLN A 467 22.80 -37.05 -24.50
C GLN A 467 23.30 -38.21 -23.63
N LYS A 468 24.62 -38.47 -23.65
CA LYS A 468 25.25 -39.49 -22.79
C LYS A 468 25.13 -39.14 -21.31
N LEU A 469 25.31 -37.87 -20.95
CA LEU A 469 25.19 -37.39 -19.57
C LEU A 469 23.73 -37.47 -19.07
N LEU A 470 22.76 -37.18 -19.92
CA LEU A 470 21.33 -37.25 -19.61
C LEU A 470 20.73 -38.67 -19.74
N GLU A 471 21.51 -39.65 -20.15
CA GLU A 471 21.04 -41.02 -20.43
C GLU A 471 19.85 -41.03 -21.39
N ILE A 472 19.93 -40.23 -22.44
CA ILE A 472 18.90 -40.14 -23.50
C ILE A 472 19.52 -40.41 -24.87
N SER A 473 18.65 -40.72 -25.83
CA SER A 473 19.01 -40.89 -27.23
C SER A 473 18.20 -39.97 -28.15
N THR A 474 18.33 -40.09 -29.43
CA THR A 474 17.43 -39.48 -30.39
C THR A 474 16.10 -40.25 -30.44
N LEU A 475 14.99 -39.53 -30.69
CA LEU A 475 13.69 -40.21 -30.95
C LEU A 475 13.79 -41.10 -32.19
N THR A 476 13.46 -42.37 -32.02
CA THR A 476 13.51 -43.38 -33.09
C THR A 476 12.25 -43.39 -33.92
N GLY A 477 12.24 -44.19 -35.02
CA GLY A 477 11.04 -44.42 -35.82
C GLY A 477 9.85 -45.03 -35.04
N GLN A 478 10.10 -45.67 -33.90
CA GLN A 478 9.05 -46.19 -33.02
C GLN A 478 8.53 -45.20 -32.01
N THR A 479 9.40 -44.40 -31.40
CA THR A 479 9.05 -43.44 -30.37
C THR A 479 8.55 -42.08 -30.92
N LEU A 480 9.02 -41.67 -32.10
CA LEU A 480 8.65 -40.39 -32.71
C LEU A 480 7.15 -40.27 -33.07
N PRO A 481 6.47 -41.30 -33.65
CA PRO A 481 5.04 -41.21 -33.87
C PRO A 481 4.22 -41.09 -32.59
N VAL A 482 4.63 -41.81 -31.53
CA VAL A 482 3.96 -41.73 -30.22
C VAL A 482 4.15 -40.34 -29.59
N TYR A 483 5.35 -39.77 -29.67
CA TYR A 483 5.59 -38.38 -29.28
C TYR A 483 4.64 -37.41 -30.01
N GLY A 484 4.58 -37.52 -31.36
CA GLY A 484 3.73 -36.65 -32.16
C GLY A 484 2.23 -36.77 -31.82
N ALA A 485 1.73 -37.99 -31.62
CA ALA A 485 0.34 -38.24 -31.26
C ALA A 485 0.01 -37.65 -29.87
N MET A 486 0.88 -37.87 -28.85
CA MET A 486 0.68 -37.33 -27.53
C MET A 486 0.73 -35.80 -27.54
N MET A 487 1.67 -35.20 -28.26
CA MET A 487 1.77 -33.75 -28.39
C MET A 487 0.56 -33.10 -29.05
N LEU A 488 -0.03 -33.77 -30.04
CA LEU A 488 -1.27 -33.30 -30.66
C LEU A 488 -2.42 -33.26 -29.63
N VAL A 489 -2.62 -34.36 -28.90
CA VAL A 489 -3.65 -34.43 -27.84
C VAL A 489 -3.40 -33.37 -26.74
N PHE A 490 -2.16 -33.26 -26.27
CA PHE A 490 -1.82 -32.31 -25.22
C PHE A 490 -1.98 -30.86 -25.67
N THR A 491 -1.67 -30.55 -26.93
CA THR A 491 -1.90 -29.23 -27.50
C THR A 491 -3.39 -28.86 -27.49
N VAL A 492 -4.26 -29.80 -27.89
CA VAL A 492 -5.71 -29.57 -27.84
C VAL A 492 -6.19 -29.35 -26.41
N ILE A 493 -5.80 -30.20 -25.46
CA ILE A 493 -6.17 -30.05 -24.05
C ILE A 493 -5.66 -28.71 -23.50
N PHE A 494 -4.43 -28.35 -23.82
CA PHE A 494 -3.82 -27.08 -23.37
C PHE A 494 -4.59 -25.87 -23.91
N ILE A 495 -4.96 -25.86 -25.20
CA ILE A 495 -5.76 -24.77 -25.79
C ILE A 495 -7.14 -24.67 -25.14
N LEU A 496 -7.82 -25.79 -24.93
CA LEU A 496 -9.14 -25.82 -24.31
C LEU A 496 -9.10 -25.32 -22.86
N THR A 497 -8.15 -25.81 -22.06
CA THR A 497 -7.99 -25.41 -20.68
C THR A 497 -7.55 -23.95 -20.56
N SER A 498 -6.68 -23.45 -21.43
CA SER A 498 -6.25 -22.03 -21.44
C SER A 498 -7.42 -21.09 -21.80
N ARG A 499 -8.27 -21.45 -22.77
CA ARG A 499 -9.48 -20.65 -23.10
C ARG A 499 -10.50 -20.61 -21.97
N TYR A 500 -10.68 -21.72 -21.26
CA TYR A 500 -11.58 -21.77 -20.10
C TYR A 500 -11.11 -20.91 -18.94
N GLN A 501 -9.80 -20.86 -18.69
CA GLN A 501 -9.18 -20.09 -17.61
C GLN A 501 -9.14 -18.57 -17.86
N VAL A 502 -9.19 -18.13 -19.14
CA VAL A 502 -9.27 -16.70 -19.50
C VAL A 502 -10.69 -16.15 -19.33
N LYS A 503 -11.72 -17.00 -19.38
CA LYS A 503 -13.13 -16.60 -19.25
C LYS A 503 -13.62 -16.50 -17.80
N ARG A 504 -12.82 -16.93 -16.82
CA ARG A 504 -13.07 -16.84 -15.39
C ARG A 504 -12.02 -15.96 -14.69
#